data_a8398420554c2db1dd8b627578c7b312
#
_entry.id   a8398420554c2db1dd8b627578c7b312
#
_cell.length_a   1.000
_cell.length_b   1.000
_cell.length_c   1.000
_cell.angle_alpha   90.00
_cell.angle_beta   90.00
_cell.angle_gamma   90.00
#
_symmetry.space_group_name_H-M   'P 1'
#
loop_
_entity.id
_entity.type
_entity.pdbx_description
1 polymer ?
#
loop_
_entity_poly.entity_id
_entity_poly.type
_entity_poly.pdbx_seq_one_letter_code
_entity_poly.pdbx_strand_id
1 'polypeptide(L)'
;MKKTDRLHSVLTICIYYGENPWDGPHSLIDMLEIPDAFKPLISDYKFNLIELRKSEYLKFHNDDVNPIFNISRFIFDEKYDKITDIYKEKNISSELAMVIGCITESQKLINDAIKSEQTGGTVNMCKALEKLEEKGRMEGRLEGRLEGRSQGESCGFIKLILKKVKKQKSFDQIVEELDLDADFAKPLYDFVLKHIDLSETDIIQKYLEM
;
A
#
# COMPACT_ATOMS: atom_id res chain seq x y z
N MET A 1 -0.03 44.42 -29.51
CA MET A 1 -0.50 44.50 -28.13
C MET A 1 -0.57 45.96 -27.73
N LYS A 2 -1.73 46.47 -27.28
CA LYS A 2 -1.89 47.85 -26.85
C LYS A 2 -1.47 47.97 -25.36
N LYS A 3 -1.06 49.16 -24.89
CA LYS A 3 -0.65 49.38 -23.50
C LYS A 3 -1.75 49.07 -22.49
N THR A 4 -3.00 49.00 -22.94
CA THR A 4 -4.20 48.68 -22.14
C THR A 4 -4.54 47.19 -22.10
N ASP A 5 -3.91 46.39 -22.98
CA ASP A 5 -4.21 44.97 -23.01
C ASP A 5 -3.74 44.32 -21.72
N ARG A 6 -4.56 43.41 -21.18
CA ARG A 6 -4.26 42.61 -20.00
C ARG A 6 -4.30 41.15 -20.41
N LEU A 7 -3.33 40.39 -19.93
CA LEU A 7 -3.33 38.93 -20.08
C LEU A 7 -4.02 38.32 -18.88
N HIS A 8 -4.69 37.20 -19.12
CA HIS A 8 -5.19 36.37 -18.01
C HIS A 8 -4.00 35.75 -17.27
N SER A 9 -4.09 35.72 -15.95
CA SER A 9 -3.10 35.01 -15.15
C SER A 9 -3.24 33.50 -15.34
N VAL A 10 -2.09 32.81 -15.44
CA VAL A 10 -2.01 31.36 -15.48
C VAL A 10 -1.42 30.90 -14.14
N LEU A 11 -2.13 30.00 -13.46
CA LEU A 11 -1.69 29.37 -12.24
C LEU A 11 -1.45 27.88 -12.48
N THR A 12 -0.24 27.42 -12.22
CA THR A 12 0.09 26.01 -12.26
C THR A 12 -0.14 25.39 -10.89
N ILE A 13 -0.96 24.35 -10.83
CA ILE A 13 -1.22 23.57 -9.62
C ILE A 13 -0.80 22.12 -9.93
N CYS A 14 0.01 21.54 -9.06
CA CYS A 14 0.39 20.14 -9.09
C CYS A 14 -0.27 19.44 -7.90
N ILE A 15 -1.06 18.40 -8.17
CA ILE A 15 -1.65 17.55 -7.14
C ILE A 15 -0.83 16.26 -7.10
N TYR A 16 -0.13 16.06 -5.99
CA TYR A 16 0.70 14.90 -5.74
C TYR A 16 -0.04 13.94 -4.80
N TYR A 17 -0.16 12.68 -5.23
CA TYR A 17 -0.86 11.62 -4.48
C TYR A 17 0.01 10.37 -4.23
N GLY A 18 1.35 10.52 -4.36
CA GLY A 18 2.29 9.45 -4.04
C GLY A 18 2.30 9.06 -2.55
N GLU A 19 2.87 7.90 -2.26
CA GLU A 19 2.95 7.37 -0.89
C GLU A 19 3.91 8.15 0.00
N ASN A 20 5.08 8.48 -0.55
CA ASN A 20 6.12 9.23 0.16
C ASN A 20 5.87 10.74 0.06
N PRO A 21 6.33 11.53 1.02
CA PRO A 21 6.35 12.99 0.88
C PRO A 21 7.08 13.41 -0.39
N TRP A 22 6.64 14.53 -0.97
CA TRP A 22 7.32 15.08 -2.13
C TRP A 22 8.75 15.51 -1.78
N ASP A 23 9.74 15.01 -2.51
CA ASP A 23 11.16 15.30 -2.36
C ASP A 23 11.77 15.96 -3.62
N GLY A 24 10.93 16.25 -4.61
CA GLY A 24 11.35 16.88 -5.86
C GLY A 24 11.44 18.41 -5.77
N PRO A 25 11.85 19.06 -6.87
CA PRO A 25 11.94 20.51 -6.97
C PRO A 25 10.56 21.17 -6.90
N HIS A 26 10.51 22.40 -6.41
CA HIS A 26 9.30 23.24 -6.34
C HIS A 26 9.29 24.35 -7.38
N SER A 27 10.41 24.57 -8.05
CA SER A 27 10.58 25.61 -9.05
C SER A 27 11.60 25.22 -10.11
N LEU A 28 11.62 25.98 -11.21
CA LEU A 28 12.61 25.78 -12.26
C LEU A 28 14.04 25.99 -11.75
N ILE A 29 14.25 26.99 -10.88
CA ILE A 29 15.58 27.30 -10.31
C ILE A 29 16.12 26.12 -9.51
N ASP A 30 15.27 25.36 -8.83
CA ASP A 30 15.68 24.19 -8.04
C ASP A 30 16.27 23.06 -8.91
N MET A 31 16.01 23.08 -10.22
CA MET A 31 16.48 22.10 -11.18
C MET A 31 17.74 22.54 -11.95
N LEU A 32 18.19 23.76 -11.76
CA LEU A 32 19.26 24.36 -12.57
C LEU A 32 20.54 24.55 -11.75
N GLU A 33 21.65 24.15 -12.32
CA GLU A 33 22.98 24.51 -11.81
C GLU A 33 23.31 25.95 -12.21
N ILE A 34 23.04 26.90 -11.33
CA ILE A 34 23.22 28.33 -11.57
C ILE A 34 24.23 28.90 -10.58
N PRO A 35 25.32 29.53 -11.06
CA PRO A 35 26.20 30.31 -10.19
C PRO A 35 25.40 31.41 -9.48
N ASP A 36 25.66 31.62 -8.17
CA ASP A 36 24.88 32.54 -7.32
C ASP A 36 24.75 33.96 -7.88
N ALA A 37 25.80 34.43 -8.56
CA ALA A 37 25.82 35.76 -9.21
C ALA A 37 24.73 35.91 -10.31
N PHE A 38 24.29 34.79 -10.92
CA PHE A 38 23.33 34.85 -12.02
C PHE A 38 21.88 34.52 -11.58
N LYS A 39 21.69 33.95 -10.39
CA LYS A 39 20.33 33.63 -9.88
C LYS A 39 19.34 34.79 -9.96
N PRO A 40 19.71 36.06 -9.61
CA PRO A 40 18.80 37.20 -9.71
C PRO A 40 18.39 37.59 -11.13
N LEU A 41 19.14 37.10 -12.14
CA LEU A 41 18.90 37.41 -13.56
C LEU A 41 17.99 36.39 -14.24
N ILE A 42 17.70 35.28 -13.58
CA ILE A 42 16.91 34.17 -14.15
C ILE A 42 15.48 34.28 -13.65
N SER A 43 14.53 34.28 -14.58
CA SER A 43 13.12 34.19 -14.23
C SER A 43 12.78 32.78 -13.72
N ASP A 44 12.30 32.72 -12.49
CA ASP A 44 11.83 31.46 -11.91
C ASP A 44 10.40 31.14 -12.33
N TYR A 45 10.09 29.85 -12.42
CA TYR A 45 8.75 29.35 -12.65
C TYR A 45 8.38 28.37 -11.52
N LYS A 46 7.52 28.83 -10.64
CA LYS A 46 7.02 28.04 -9.50
C LYS A 46 5.71 27.38 -9.81
N PHE A 47 5.49 26.21 -9.27
CA PHE A 47 4.17 25.58 -9.24
C PHE A 47 3.66 25.44 -7.80
N ASN A 48 2.35 25.41 -7.65
CA ASN A 48 1.71 25.24 -6.34
C ASN A 48 1.49 23.77 -6.10
N LEU A 49 2.32 23.18 -5.23
CA LEU A 49 2.21 21.77 -4.86
C LEU A 49 1.12 21.58 -3.81
N ILE A 50 0.23 20.63 -4.07
CA ILE A 50 -0.75 20.12 -3.12
C ILE A 50 -0.45 18.64 -2.91
N GLU A 51 0.09 18.28 -1.76
CA GLU A 51 0.21 16.88 -1.34
C GLU A 51 -1.16 16.41 -0.83
N LEU A 52 -1.82 15.50 -1.53
CA LEU A 52 -3.18 15.07 -1.23
C LEU A 52 -3.30 14.50 0.18
N ARG A 53 -2.33 13.71 0.64
CA ARG A 53 -2.31 13.13 1.99
C ARG A 53 -2.24 14.17 3.12
N LYS A 54 -1.71 15.36 2.84
CA LYS A 54 -1.57 16.49 3.78
C LYS A 54 -2.57 17.62 3.51
N SER A 55 -3.65 17.36 2.79
CA SER A 55 -4.59 18.37 2.29
C SER A 55 -5.79 18.66 3.21
N GLU A 56 -5.76 18.25 4.48
CA GLU A 56 -6.85 18.46 5.42
C GLU A 56 -7.21 19.94 5.67
N TYR A 57 -6.27 20.84 5.45
CA TYR A 57 -6.46 22.29 5.57
C TYR A 57 -7.20 22.89 4.38
N LEU A 58 -7.30 22.19 3.26
CA LEU A 58 -7.96 22.67 2.07
C LEU A 58 -9.48 22.46 2.18
N LYS A 59 -10.20 23.51 1.85
CA LYS A 59 -11.67 23.49 1.72
C LYS A 59 -12.02 24.08 0.36
N PHE A 60 -12.70 23.29 -0.43
CA PHE A 60 -13.15 23.70 -1.75
C PHE A 60 -14.63 24.13 -1.69
N HIS A 61 -14.97 25.17 -2.45
CA HIS A 61 -16.37 25.61 -2.59
C HIS A 61 -17.14 24.73 -3.57
N ASN A 62 -16.47 23.87 -4.30
CA ASN A 62 -17.08 22.93 -5.22
C ASN A 62 -17.37 21.61 -4.50
N ASP A 63 -18.63 21.19 -4.51
CA ASP A 63 -19.12 20.01 -3.81
C ASP A 63 -18.56 18.70 -4.40
N ASP A 64 -18.12 18.71 -5.65
CA ASP A 64 -17.51 17.52 -6.30
C ASP A 64 -16.03 17.37 -5.95
N VAL A 65 -15.31 18.46 -5.73
CA VAL A 65 -13.86 18.43 -5.43
C VAL A 65 -13.59 17.97 -3.99
N ASN A 66 -14.41 18.41 -3.03
CA ASN A 66 -14.25 18.02 -1.63
C ASN A 66 -14.29 16.50 -1.41
N PRO A 67 -15.25 15.72 -1.99
CA PRO A 67 -15.25 14.26 -1.89
C PRO A 67 -13.97 13.62 -2.43
N ILE A 68 -13.44 14.09 -3.57
CA ILE A 68 -12.22 13.53 -4.17
C ILE A 68 -11.07 13.61 -3.16
N PHE A 69 -10.82 14.79 -2.59
CA PHE A 69 -9.72 14.98 -1.64
C PHE A 69 -9.94 14.24 -0.32
N ASN A 70 -11.15 14.34 0.25
CA ASN A 70 -11.44 13.75 1.55
C ASN A 70 -11.45 12.21 1.49
N ILE A 71 -12.15 11.64 0.53
CA ILE A 71 -12.28 10.18 0.42
C ILE A 71 -10.93 9.56 0.08
N SER A 72 -10.21 10.11 -0.91
CA SER A 72 -8.89 9.59 -1.28
C SER A 72 -7.92 9.64 -0.10
N ARG A 73 -7.88 10.75 0.65
CA ARG A 73 -7.04 10.85 1.86
C ARG A 73 -7.43 9.85 2.93
N PHE A 74 -8.73 9.66 3.20
CA PHE A 74 -9.18 8.69 4.19
C PHE A 74 -8.88 7.25 3.77
N ILE A 75 -8.93 6.93 2.48
CA ILE A 75 -8.50 5.62 1.97
C ILE A 75 -7.01 5.41 2.21
N PHE A 76 -6.17 6.40 1.87
CA PHE A 76 -4.72 6.32 2.10
C PHE A 76 -4.34 6.23 3.58
N ASP A 77 -5.14 6.83 4.46
CA ASP A 77 -4.94 6.79 5.91
C ASP A 77 -5.62 5.58 6.58
N GLU A 78 -6.28 4.72 5.81
CA GLU A 78 -7.09 3.57 6.28
C GLU A 78 -8.22 3.97 7.26
N LYS A 79 -8.69 5.22 7.18
CA LYS A 79 -9.76 5.79 8.03
C LYS A 79 -11.15 5.61 7.40
N TYR A 80 -11.53 4.37 7.15
CA TYR A 80 -12.80 4.02 6.49
C TYR A 80 -14.04 4.40 7.31
N ASP A 81 -13.93 4.38 8.63
CA ASP A 81 -14.94 4.87 9.57
C ASP A 81 -15.36 6.32 9.28
N LYS A 82 -14.41 7.21 9.02
CA LYS A 82 -14.68 8.60 8.67
C LYS A 82 -15.43 8.77 7.35
N ILE A 83 -15.16 7.89 6.39
CA ILE A 83 -15.91 7.91 5.13
C ILE A 83 -17.35 7.49 5.38
N THR A 84 -17.56 6.46 6.21
CA THR A 84 -18.89 6.00 6.60
C THR A 84 -19.66 7.09 7.34
N ASP A 85 -19.05 7.77 8.30
CA ASP A 85 -19.69 8.82 9.09
C ASP A 85 -20.14 10.02 8.22
N ILE A 86 -19.31 10.44 7.25
CA ILE A 86 -19.52 11.65 6.46
C ILE A 86 -20.37 11.37 5.21
N TYR A 87 -20.22 10.19 4.60
CA TYR A 87 -20.79 9.87 3.28
C TYR A 87 -21.81 8.74 3.30
N LYS A 88 -22.28 8.28 4.50
CA LYS A 88 -23.21 7.16 4.68
C LYS A 88 -24.45 7.22 3.78
N GLU A 89 -25.04 8.41 3.69
CA GLU A 89 -26.27 8.64 2.91
C GLU A 89 -26.02 9.42 1.61
N LYS A 90 -24.74 9.69 1.31
CA LYS A 90 -24.37 10.45 0.11
C LYS A 90 -23.94 9.50 -1.00
N ASN A 91 -24.56 9.66 -2.13
CA ASN A 91 -24.10 9.06 -3.36
C ASN A 91 -23.22 10.08 -4.09
N ILE A 92 -22.12 9.64 -4.65
CA ILE A 92 -21.30 10.43 -5.56
C ILE A 92 -21.50 9.95 -6.98
N SER A 93 -21.20 10.79 -7.97
CA SER A 93 -21.31 10.38 -9.36
C SER A 93 -20.32 9.26 -9.70
N SER A 94 -20.64 8.46 -10.71
CA SER A 94 -19.72 7.40 -11.18
C SER A 94 -18.38 7.96 -11.63
N GLU A 95 -18.38 9.14 -12.25
CA GLU A 95 -17.16 9.81 -12.68
C GLU A 95 -16.25 10.17 -11.48
N LEU A 96 -16.82 10.73 -10.41
CA LEU A 96 -16.10 11.04 -9.19
C LEU A 96 -15.55 9.78 -8.51
N ALA A 97 -16.37 8.72 -8.45
CA ALA A 97 -15.95 7.42 -7.91
C ALA A 97 -14.79 6.81 -8.72
N MET A 98 -14.84 6.97 -10.06
CA MET A 98 -13.77 6.53 -10.94
C MET A 98 -12.46 7.31 -10.69
N VAL A 99 -12.54 8.64 -10.55
CA VAL A 99 -11.38 9.48 -10.23
C VAL A 99 -10.75 9.08 -8.90
N ILE A 100 -11.57 8.87 -7.86
CA ILE A 100 -11.11 8.40 -6.55
C ILE A 100 -10.45 7.02 -6.68
N GLY A 101 -11.07 6.10 -7.42
CA GLY A 101 -10.53 4.78 -7.68
C GLY A 101 -9.17 4.82 -8.39
N CYS A 102 -9.00 5.71 -9.37
CA CYS A 102 -7.73 5.91 -10.07
C CYS A 102 -6.64 6.50 -9.13
N ILE A 103 -6.98 7.50 -8.33
CA ILE A 103 -6.05 8.12 -7.38
C ILE A 103 -5.58 7.10 -6.31
N THR A 104 -6.49 6.27 -5.83
CA THR A 104 -6.24 5.29 -4.77
C THR A 104 -5.84 3.91 -5.29
N GLU A 105 -5.64 3.77 -6.60
CA GLU A 105 -5.33 2.51 -7.29
C GLU A 105 -6.32 1.36 -6.99
N SER A 106 -7.55 1.72 -6.62
CA SER A 106 -8.59 0.77 -6.28
C SER A 106 -9.34 0.27 -7.51
N GLN A 107 -8.87 -0.82 -8.11
CA GLN A 107 -9.54 -1.44 -9.27
C GLN A 107 -11.02 -1.76 -9.00
N LYS A 108 -11.36 -2.03 -7.75
CA LYS A 108 -12.74 -2.30 -7.36
C LYS A 108 -13.63 -1.07 -7.43
N LEU A 109 -13.17 0.08 -6.92
CA LEU A 109 -13.92 1.33 -7.05
C LEU A 109 -14.13 1.70 -8.52
N ILE A 110 -13.10 1.51 -9.35
CA ILE A 110 -13.19 1.71 -10.80
C ILE A 110 -14.27 0.80 -11.40
N ASN A 111 -14.25 -0.49 -11.09
CA ASN A 111 -15.23 -1.45 -11.61
C ASN A 111 -16.65 -1.16 -11.12
N ASP A 112 -16.83 -0.76 -9.87
CA ASP A 112 -18.15 -0.40 -9.33
C ASP A 112 -18.66 0.91 -9.95
N ALA A 113 -17.78 1.88 -10.24
CA ALA A 113 -18.09 3.10 -10.97
C ALA A 113 -18.58 2.80 -12.40
N ILE A 114 -17.85 1.98 -13.14
CA ILE A 114 -18.24 1.56 -14.51
C ILE A 114 -19.61 0.87 -14.52
N LYS A 115 -19.86 -0.03 -13.56
CA LYS A 115 -21.15 -0.72 -13.45
C LYS A 115 -22.27 0.24 -13.12
N SER A 116 -22.04 1.22 -12.24
CA SER A 116 -23.07 2.15 -11.82
C SER A 116 -23.41 3.18 -12.91
N GLU A 117 -22.47 3.51 -13.78
CA GLU A 117 -22.72 4.35 -14.95
C GLU A 117 -23.84 3.76 -15.84
N GLN A 118 -23.86 2.42 -15.96
CA GLN A 118 -24.89 1.70 -16.73
C GLN A 118 -26.27 1.65 -16.04
N THR A 119 -26.33 1.89 -14.72
CA THR A 119 -27.53 1.65 -13.91
C THR A 119 -28.09 2.87 -13.19
N GLY A 120 -27.53 4.07 -13.41
CA GLY A 120 -28.01 5.29 -12.76
C GLY A 120 -26.96 6.30 -12.39
N GLY A 121 -25.70 6.01 -12.71
CA GLY A 121 -24.61 6.98 -12.65
C GLY A 121 -24.16 7.42 -11.26
N THR A 122 -24.54 6.71 -10.17
CA THR A 122 -24.11 7.06 -8.81
C THR A 122 -23.59 5.86 -8.02
N VAL A 123 -22.61 6.11 -7.16
CA VAL A 123 -21.97 5.11 -6.29
C VAL A 123 -22.17 5.50 -4.82
N ASN A 124 -22.63 4.57 -4.01
CA ASN A 124 -22.59 4.73 -2.56
C ASN A 124 -21.22 4.27 -2.04
N MET A 125 -20.41 5.23 -1.61
CA MET A 125 -19.04 4.98 -1.20
C MET A 125 -18.93 4.04 0.00
N CYS A 126 -19.86 4.12 0.95
CA CYS A 126 -19.82 3.23 2.13
C CYS A 126 -19.98 1.76 1.72
N LYS A 127 -20.97 1.46 0.86
CA LYS A 127 -21.18 0.10 0.35
C LYS A 127 -20.02 -0.41 -0.51
N ALA A 128 -19.38 0.48 -1.26
CA ALA A 128 -18.21 0.14 -2.07
C ALA A 128 -17.01 -0.18 -1.18
N LEU A 129 -16.81 0.58 -0.09
CA LEU A 129 -15.71 0.42 0.85
C LEU A 129 -15.91 -0.75 1.82
N GLU A 130 -17.13 -0.99 2.34
CA GLU A 130 -17.43 -2.18 3.16
C GLU A 130 -17.01 -3.47 2.46
N LYS A 131 -17.30 -3.57 1.16
CA LYS A 131 -16.88 -4.72 0.36
C LYS A 131 -15.35 -4.76 0.14
N LEU A 132 -14.67 -3.64 0.16
CA LEU A 132 -13.23 -3.54 0.02
C LEU A 132 -12.53 -4.01 1.30
N GLU A 133 -13.03 -3.56 2.44
CA GLU A 133 -12.58 -3.99 3.77
C GLU A 133 -12.82 -5.47 3.98
N GLU A 134 -14.02 -5.98 3.64
CA GLU A 134 -14.34 -7.40 3.76
C GLU A 134 -13.42 -8.27 2.89
N LYS A 135 -13.12 -7.82 1.66
CA LYS A 135 -12.18 -8.51 0.78
C LYS A 135 -10.77 -8.52 1.36
N GLY A 136 -10.25 -7.38 1.82
CA GLY A 136 -8.93 -7.28 2.47
C GLY A 136 -8.85 -8.18 3.70
N ARG A 137 -9.91 -8.22 4.53
CA ARG A 137 -9.98 -9.11 5.69
C ARG A 137 -9.99 -10.58 5.30
N MET A 138 -10.69 -10.94 4.21
CA MET A 138 -10.70 -12.32 3.71
C MET A 138 -9.34 -12.73 3.13
N GLU A 139 -8.71 -11.86 2.35
CA GLU A 139 -7.37 -12.09 1.78
C GLU A 139 -6.32 -12.23 2.88
N GLY A 140 -6.25 -11.30 3.83
CA GLY A 140 -5.33 -11.39 4.96
C GLY A 140 -5.58 -12.62 5.85
N ARG A 141 -6.85 -13.04 6.02
CA ARG A 141 -7.16 -14.28 6.74
C ARG A 141 -6.71 -15.54 5.97
N LEU A 142 -6.82 -15.53 4.64
CA LEU A 142 -6.35 -16.63 3.81
C LEU A 142 -4.82 -16.71 3.82
N GLU A 143 -4.16 -15.58 3.65
CA GLU A 143 -2.70 -15.47 3.69
C GLU A 143 -2.14 -15.92 5.04
N GLY A 144 -2.65 -15.37 6.15
CA GLY A 144 -2.23 -15.79 7.49
C GLY A 144 -2.51 -17.27 7.79
N ARG A 145 -3.55 -17.86 7.18
CA ARG A 145 -3.82 -19.30 7.30
C ARG A 145 -2.82 -20.13 6.50
N LEU A 146 -2.42 -19.67 5.30
CA LEU A 146 -1.42 -20.35 4.47
C LEU A 146 -0.03 -20.27 5.12
N GLU A 147 0.35 -19.09 5.61
CA GLU A 147 1.60 -18.89 6.34
C GLU A 147 1.65 -19.74 7.62
N GLY A 148 0.59 -19.71 8.43
CA GLY A 148 0.51 -20.51 9.66
C GLY A 148 0.56 -22.01 9.39
N ARG A 149 0.01 -22.48 8.24
CA ARG A 149 0.13 -23.86 7.82
C ARG A 149 1.56 -24.21 7.43
N SER A 150 2.21 -23.40 6.60
CA SER A 150 3.60 -23.59 6.17
C SER A 150 4.56 -23.59 7.35
N GLN A 151 4.40 -22.64 8.28
CA GLN A 151 5.18 -22.58 9.53
C GLN A 151 4.95 -23.83 10.40
N GLY A 152 3.70 -24.27 10.53
CA GLY A 152 3.36 -25.48 11.27
C GLY A 152 3.97 -26.74 10.70
N GLU A 153 3.97 -26.90 9.37
CA GLU A 153 4.63 -27.98 8.65
C GLU A 153 6.14 -27.96 8.89
N SER A 154 6.78 -26.80 8.73
CA SER A 154 8.22 -26.61 8.99
C SER A 154 8.60 -26.95 10.44
N CYS A 155 7.80 -26.50 11.43
CA CYS A 155 8.00 -26.85 12.84
C CYS A 155 7.88 -28.34 13.07
N GLY A 156 6.95 -29.01 12.38
CA GLY A 156 6.80 -30.47 12.42
C GLY A 156 8.07 -31.18 11.93
N PHE A 157 8.61 -30.75 10.79
CA PHE A 157 9.84 -31.30 10.23
C PHE A 157 11.07 -31.01 11.11
N ILE A 158 11.18 -29.83 11.69
CA ILE A 158 12.25 -29.49 12.67
C ILE A 158 12.27 -30.51 13.82
N LYS A 159 11.10 -30.85 14.39
CA LYS A 159 11.00 -31.87 15.45
C LYS A 159 11.49 -33.24 14.99
N LEU A 160 11.10 -33.66 13.79
CA LEU A 160 11.50 -34.94 13.23
C LEU A 160 12.99 -34.98 12.92
N ILE A 161 13.51 -33.94 12.29
CA ILE A 161 14.94 -33.79 11.98
C ILE A 161 15.77 -33.81 13.29
N LEU A 162 15.37 -33.03 14.31
CA LEU A 162 16.04 -33.01 15.61
C LEU A 162 16.16 -34.39 16.25
N LYS A 163 15.07 -35.19 16.22
CA LYS A 163 15.08 -36.56 16.72
C LYS A 163 16.03 -37.47 15.96
N LYS A 164 16.15 -37.28 14.63
CA LYS A 164 17.06 -38.06 13.80
C LYS A 164 18.51 -37.64 13.98
N VAL A 165 18.80 -36.35 14.07
CA VAL A 165 20.13 -35.80 14.37
C VAL A 165 20.62 -36.30 15.72
N LYS A 166 19.79 -36.31 16.76
CA LYS A 166 20.13 -36.87 18.09
C LYS A 166 20.44 -38.39 18.02
N LYS A 167 19.95 -39.10 17.01
CA LYS A 167 20.30 -40.51 16.71
C LYS A 167 21.51 -40.65 15.81
N GLN A 168 22.25 -39.56 15.56
CA GLN A 168 23.48 -39.52 14.75
C GLN A 168 23.29 -39.95 13.28
N LYS A 169 22.08 -39.74 12.72
CA LYS A 169 21.81 -40.01 11.30
C LYS A 169 22.40 -38.88 10.43
N SER A 170 22.91 -39.29 9.26
CA SER A 170 23.38 -38.33 8.25
C SER A 170 22.22 -37.57 7.61
N PHE A 171 22.52 -36.43 6.95
CA PHE A 171 21.52 -35.64 6.23
C PHE A 171 20.78 -36.50 5.18
N ASP A 172 21.53 -37.25 4.37
CA ASP A 172 20.94 -38.07 3.32
C ASP A 172 19.99 -39.13 3.86
N GLN A 173 20.37 -39.78 4.98
CA GLN A 173 19.49 -40.73 5.67
C GLN A 173 18.23 -40.08 6.22
N ILE A 174 18.31 -38.82 6.66
CA ILE A 174 17.15 -38.08 7.19
C ILE A 174 16.21 -37.73 6.06
N VAL A 175 16.75 -37.25 4.93
CA VAL A 175 15.96 -36.90 3.72
C VAL A 175 15.23 -38.14 3.18
N GLU A 176 15.95 -39.27 3.04
CA GLU A 176 15.37 -40.52 2.59
C GLU A 176 14.26 -41.06 3.53
N GLU A 177 14.52 -41.08 4.85
CA GLU A 177 13.57 -41.61 5.82
C GLU A 177 12.33 -40.73 6.05
N LEU A 178 12.42 -39.46 5.79
CA LEU A 178 11.30 -38.51 5.93
C LEU A 178 10.62 -38.21 4.59
N ASP A 179 11.14 -38.80 3.48
CA ASP A 179 10.67 -38.59 2.11
C ASP A 179 10.55 -37.09 1.78
N LEU A 180 11.63 -36.34 2.09
CA LEU A 180 11.69 -34.89 1.92
C LEU A 180 12.50 -34.52 0.68
N ASP A 181 12.14 -33.39 0.08
CA ASP A 181 12.99 -32.71 -0.88
C ASP A 181 14.25 -32.17 -0.17
N ALA A 182 15.43 -32.42 -0.78
CA ALA A 182 16.70 -32.04 -0.19
C ALA A 182 16.87 -30.51 -0.03
N ASP A 183 16.37 -29.73 -1.01
CA ASP A 183 16.45 -28.26 -0.98
C ASP A 183 15.54 -27.68 0.10
N PHE A 184 14.40 -28.31 0.34
CA PHE A 184 13.51 -27.96 1.44
C PHE A 184 14.08 -28.37 2.81
N ALA A 185 14.65 -29.58 2.91
CA ALA A 185 15.15 -30.12 4.18
C ALA A 185 16.43 -29.46 4.65
N LYS A 186 17.28 -29.00 3.73
CA LYS A 186 18.63 -28.47 4.04
C LYS A 186 18.62 -27.25 4.96
N PRO A 187 17.84 -26.19 4.73
CA PRO A 187 17.76 -25.06 5.65
C PRO A 187 17.28 -25.46 7.05
N LEU A 188 16.31 -26.36 7.16
CA LEU A 188 15.78 -26.85 8.43
C LEU A 188 16.81 -27.67 9.19
N TYR A 189 17.55 -28.52 8.50
CA TYR A 189 18.63 -29.34 9.06
C TYR A 189 19.75 -28.45 9.59
N ASP A 190 20.22 -27.50 8.80
CA ASP A 190 21.29 -26.57 9.21
C ASP A 190 20.85 -25.69 10.40
N PHE A 191 19.59 -25.28 10.42
CA PHE A 191 19.02 -24.57 11.56
C PHE A 191 19.01 -25.41 12.84
N VAL A 192 18.61 -26.68 12.75
CA VAL A 192 18.61 -27.63 13.88
C VAL A 192 20.04 -27.85 14.38
N LEU A 193 21.02 -28.06 13.48
CA LEU A 193 22.40 -28.24 13.89
C LEU A 193 22.97 -27.01 14.62
N LYS A 194 22.65 -25.83 14.14
CA LYS A 194 23.10 -24.57 14.76
C LYS A 194 22.57 -24.38 16.17
N HIS A 195 21.45 -25.01 16.50
CA HIS A 195 20.76 -24.84 17.80
C HIS A 195 20.58 -26.14 18.57
N ILE A 196 21.42 -27.16 18.27
CA ILE A 196 21.25 -28.54 18.79
C ILE A 196 21.29 -28.63 20.31
N ASP A 197 21.95 -27.69 20.98
CA ASP A 197 22.09 -27.65 22.44
C ASP A 197 20.83 -27.10 23.16
N LEU A 198 19.88 -26.53 22.40
CA LEU A 198 18.63 -25.99 22.95
C LEU A 198 17.58 -27.08 23.10
N SER A 199 16.56 -26.78 23.90
CA SER A 199 15.37 -27.65 23.99
C SER A 199 14.57 -27.63 22.67
N GLU A 200 13.77 -28.68 22.43
CA GLU A 200 12.90 -28.73 21.24
C GLU A 200 11.96 -27.51 21.16
N THR A 201 11.45 -27.06 22.30
CA THR A 201 10.55 -25.89 22.38
C THR A 201 11.30 -24.60 22.04
N ASP A 202 12.50 -24.42 22.55
CA ASP A 202 13.29 -23.21 22.29
C ASP A 202 13.75 -23.12 20.82
N ILE A 203 14.08 -24.27 20.20
CA ILE A 203 14.41 -24.34 18.77
C ILE A 203 13.23 -23.89 17.93
N ILE A 204 12.03 -24.38 18.22
CA ILE A 204 10.80 -24.03 17.49
C ILE A 204 10.46 -22.56 17.68
N GLN A 205 10.51 -22.06 18.92
CA GLN A 205 10.25 -20.65 19.17
C GLN A 205 11.22 -19.76 18.41
N LYS A 206 12.48 -20.09 18.39
CA LYS A 206 13.51 -19.34 17.66
C LYS A 206 13.33 -19.39 16.15
N TYR A 207 12.77 -20.48 15.62
CA TYR A 207 12.42 -20.58 14.21
C TYR A 207 11.23 -19.69 13.82
N LEU A 208 10.24 -19.57 14.69
CA LEU A 208 9.06 -18.74 14.49
C LEU A 208 9.32 -17.23 14.64
N GLU A 209 10.45 -16.85 15.24
CA GLU A 209 10.88 -15.46 15.42
C GLU A 209 11.79 -14.96 14.26
N MET A 210 12.09 -15.82 13.27
CA MET A 210 12.89 -15.45 12.08
C MET A 210 12.03 -14.84 10.98
#